data_b10e886c29542ede1bfa05c6854dfe58
#
_entry.id   b10e886c29542ede1bfa05c6854dfe58
#
_cell.length_a   1.000
_cell.length_b   1.000
_cell.length_c   1.000
_cell.angle_alpha   90.00
_cell.angle_beta   90.00
_cell.angle_gamma   90.00
#
_symmetry.space_group_name_H-M   'P 1'
#
loop_
_entity.id
_entity.type
_entity.pdbx_description
1 polymer ?
#
loop_
_entity_poly.entity_id
_entity_poly.type
_entity_poly.pdbx_seq_one_letter_code
_entity_poly.pdbx_strand_id
1 'polypeptide(L)'
;MKTIAKSLFLALPLALVPCVLAQHQDFTVNPNSSQVAFSLGGNAHHVDGTFHVQSGAVAFDRTASTISGSIVVAAGSGNSGDQGRDKKMNTDVLQVARYAEISFVPRSYQGIIAATGDSSIQVTGIFTLHGAPHELTVPMQIHIEGATLTAKTRFTVPYVSWGLKDPSIFILKVAKEVDIDLTLAGSLFPAS
;
A
#
# COMPACT_ATOMS: atom_id res chain seq x y z
N MET A 1 -22.64 16.69 -80.02
CA MET A 1 -21.71 15.87 -79.20
C MET A 1 -21.78 16.39 -77.78
N LYS A 2 -22.39 15.62 -76.85
CA LYS A 2 -22.49 16.02 -75.43
C LYS A 2 -21.46 15.27 -74.62
N THR A 3 -20.49 16.01 -74.07
CA THR A 3 -19.42 15.43 -73.23
C THR A 3 -19.94 15.36 -71.79
N ILE A 4 -20.05 14.16 -71.24
CA ILE A 4 -20.47 13.87 -69.86
C ILE A 4 -19.20 13.86 -69.01
N ALA A 5 -19.03 14.84 -68.13
CA ALA A 5 -17.98 14.88 -67.09
C ALA A 5 -18.38 13.94 -65.93
N LYS A 6 -17.58 12.87 -65.71
CA LYS A 6 -17.73 11.98 -64.53
C LYS A 6 -16.97 12.61 -63.37
N SER A 7 -17.69 13.13 -62.37
CA SER A 7 -17.12 13.54 -61.09
C SER A 7 -16.79 12.29 -60.24
N LEU A 8 -15.51 12.11 -59.99
CA LEU A 8 -14.96 11.06 -59.10
C LEU A 8 -15.00 11.58 -57.66
N PHE A 9 -15.99 11.11 -56.86
CA PHE A 9 -16.04 11.39 -55.42
C PHE A 9 -14.99 10.49 -54.72
N LEU A 10 -13.89 11.10 -54.26
CA LEU A 10 -12.89 10.42 -53.44
C LEU A 10 -13.41 10.45 -51.96
N ALA A 11 -13.97 9.32 -51.53
CA ALA A 11 -14.34 9.12 -50.12
C ALA A 11 -13.08 8.86 -49.28
N LEU A 12 -12.69 9.84 -48.49
CA LEU A 12 -11.60 9.71 -47.51
C LEU A 12 -12.10 8.92 -46.30
N PRO A 13 -11.53 7.75 -45.95
CA PRO A 13 -11.94 7.03 -44.74
C PRO A 13 -11.51 7.83 -43.52
N LEU A 14 -12.47 8.24 -42.70
CA LEU A 14 -12.26 8.80 -41.38
C LEU A 14 -11.78 7.67 -40.45
N ALA A 15 -10.47 7.56 -40.23
CA ALA A 15 -9.91 6.64 -39.26
C ALA A 15 -10.32 7.10 -37.85
N LEU A 16 -11.26 6.38 -37.24
CA LEU A 16 -11.53 6.49 -35.79
C LEU A 16 -10.26 6.00 -35.06
N VAL A 17 -9.46 6.91 -34.58
CA VAL A 17 -8.39 6.62 -33.62
C VAL A 17 -9.10 6.26 -32.31
N PRO A 18 -8.98 5.02 -31.80
CA PRO A 18 -9.52 4.71 -30.48
C PRO A 18 -8.78 5.58 -29.48
N CYS A 19 -9.51 6.45 -28.77
CA CYS A 19 -9.00 7.17 -27.61
C CYS A 19 -8.71 6.10 -26.55
N VAL A 20 -7.47 5.65 -26.47
CA VAL A 20 -6.98 4.83 -25.35
C VAL A 20 -7.02 5.76 -24.15
N LEU A 21 -8.11 5.73 -23.38
CA LEU A 21 -8.20 6.38 -22.09
C LEU A 21 -7.04 5.84 -21.26
N ALA A 22 -6.15 6.70 -20.85
CA ALA A 22 -5.03 6.36 -19.99
C ALA A 22 -5.60 5.63 -18.75
N GLN A 23 -5.21 4.37 -18.56
CA GLN A 23 -5.65 3.56 -17.41
C GLN A 23 -4.77 3.82 -16.18
N HIS A 24 -4.05 4.92 -16.23
CA HIS A 24 -3.28 5.43 -15.12
C HIS A 24 -4.21 6.08 -14.10
N GLN A 25 -4.06 5.73 -12.84
CA GLN A 25 -4.90 6.21 -11.75
C GLN A 25 -4.06 6.58 -10.54
N ASP A 26 -4.50 7.63 -9.85
CA ASP A 26 -3.93 8.11 -8.61
C ASP A 26 -4.85 7.73 -7.44
N PHE A 27 -4.32 6.98 -6.50
CA PHE A 27 -4.97 6.63 -5.24
C PHE A 27 -4.39 7.49 -4.12
N THR A 28 -5.24 8.31 -3.51
CA THR A 28 -4.88 9.11 -2.33
C THR A 28 -5.50 8.49 -1.08
N VAL A 29 -4.67 8.05 -0.16
CA VAL A 29 -5.09 7.43 1.10
C VAL A 29 -5.72 8.48 2.02
N ASN A 30 -6.86 8.14 2.61
CA ASN A 30 -7.46 8.89 3.71
C ASN A 30 -6.98 8.27 5.04
N PRO A 31 -6.10 8.95 5.80
CA PRO A 31 -5.59 8.44 7.06
C PRO A 31 -6.67 8.08 8.09
N ASN A 32 -7.75 8.86 8.14
CA ASN A 32 -8.84 8.66 9.11
C ASN A 32 -9.72 7.44 8.81
N SER A 33 -9.69 6.95 7.57
CA SER A 33 -10.43 5.75 7.13
C SER A 33 -9.52 4.55 6.94
N SER A 34 -8.23 4.69 7.26
CA SER A 34 -7.21 3.65 7.12
C SER A 34 -6.76 3.16 8.49
N GLN A 35 -6.37 1.90 8.57
CA GLN A 35 -5.98 1.26 9.83
C GLN A 35 -4.76 0.38 9.62
N VAL A 36 -3.82 0.47 10.54
CA VAL A 36 -2.72 -0.49 10.72
C VAL A 36 -2.93 -1.17 12.06
N ALA A 37 -3.21 -2.46 12.08
CA ALA A 37 -3.22 -3.25 13.29
C ALA A 37 -1.98 -4.14 13.34
N PHE A 38 -1.47 -4.39 14.52
CA PHE A 38 -0.40 -5.35 14.75
C PHE A 38 -0.77 -6.36 15.82
N SER A 39 -0.18 -7.53 15.72
CA SER A 39 -0.42 -8.66 16.62
C SER A 39 0.89 -9.35 16.93
N LEU A 40 1.27 -9.37 18.22
CA LEU A 40 2.55 -9.87 18.68
C LEU A 40 2.33 -10.99 19.71
N GLY A 41 2.73 -12.20 19.36
CA GLY A 41 2.65 -13.35 20.24
C GLY A 41 3.70 -13.33 21.35
N GLY A 42 3.40 -14.00 22.46
CA GLY A 42 4.34 -14.22 23.55
C GLY A 42 3.94 -15.47 24.34
N ASN A 43 4.84 -15.94 25.23
CA ASN A 43 4.58 -17.15 26.03
C ASN A 43 3.54 -16.94 27.12
N ALA A 44 3.27 -15.72 27.54
CA ALA A 44 2.31 -15.40 28.59
C ALA A 44 1.09 -14.63 28.08
N HIS A 45 1.28 -13.77 27.08
CA HIS A 45 0.25 -12.87 26.57
C HIS A 45 0.41 -12.63 25.08
N HIS A 46 -0.73 -12.42 24.43
CA HIS A 46 -0.83 -11.86 23.10
C HIS A 46 -1.01 -10.34 23.23
N VAL A 47 -0.35 -9.59 22.38
CA VAL A 47 -0.39 -8.12 22.38
C VAL A 47 -0.90 -7.66 21.03
N ASP A 48 -2.08 -7.07 21.04
CA ASP A 48 -2.65 -6.39 19.88
C ASP A 48 -2.53 -4.88 20.05
N GLY A 49 -2.41 -4.19 18.93
CA GLY A 49 -2.37 -2.73 18.94
C GLY A 49 -2.52 -2.16 17.55
N THR A 50 -2.38 -0.85 17.45
CA THR A 50 -2.57 -0.10 16.20
C THR A 50 -1.47 0.93 16.00
N PHE A 51 -1.29 1.33 14.73
CA PHE A 51 -0.57 2.54 14.33
C PHE A 51 -1.44 3.41 13.44
N HIS A 52 -1.11 4.68 13.32
CA HIS A 52 -1.81 5.62 12.44
C HIS A 52 -1.09 5.75 11.11
N VAL A 53 -1.83 5.62 10.01
CA VAL A 53 -1.37 6.03 8.69
C VAL A 53 -1.22 7.56 8.70
N GLN A 54 -0.03 8.03 8.36
CA GLN A 54 0.25 9.47 8.29
C GLN A 54 -0.14 10.04 6.93
N SER A 55 0.21 9.33 5.85
CA SER A 55 -0.09 9.71 4.47
C SER A 55 0.05 8.53 3.53
N GLY A 56 -0.49 8.67 2.32
CA GLY A 56 -0.29 7.71 1.26
C GLY A 56 -0.77 8.26 -0.08
N ALA A 57 0.07 8.12 -1.10
CA ALA A 57 -0.28 8.39 -2.49
C ALA A 57 0.36 7.32 -3.36
N VAL A 58 -0.44 6.66 -4.17
CA VAL A 58 -0.01 5.56 -5.04
C VAL A 58 -0.59 5.78 -6.43
N ALA A 59 0.27 5.83 -7.43
CA ALA A 59 -0.11 5.85 -8.83
C ALA A 59 0.06 4.45 -9.42
N PHE A 60 -0.90 3.99 -10.22
CA PHE A 60 -0.78 2.71 -10.92
C PHE A 60 -1.40 2.76 -12.31
N ASP A 61 -0.86 1.96 -13.22
CA ASP A 61 -1.39 1.77 -14.57
C ASP A 61 -1.79 0.31 -14.76
N ARG A 62 -3.07 0.08 -15.07
CA ARG A 62 -3.63 -1.28 -15.25
C ARG A 62 -3.13 -1.96 -16.51
N THR A 63 -2.83 -1.20 -17.56
CA THR A 63 -2.38 -1.74 -18.85
C THR A 63 -0.89 -2.03 -18.84
N ALA A 64 -0.10 -1.09 -18.32
CA ALA A 64 1.35 -1.23 -18.23
C ALA A 64 1.79 -2.06 -17.01
N SER A 65 0.86 -2.39 -16.09
CA SER A 65 1.15 -3.09 -14.83
C SER A 65 2.24 -2.42 -14.00
N THR A 66 2.22 -1.08 -13.99
CA THR A 66 3.17 -0.29 -13.21
C THR A 66 2.52 0.28 -11.95
N ILE A 67 3.33 0.48 -10.92
CA ILE A 67 2.91 1.06 -9.64
C ILE A 67 4.05 1.89 -9.06
N SER A 68 3.73 3.02 -8.45
CA SER A 68 4.70 3.91 -7.79
C SER A 68 4.02 4.69 -6.67
N GLY A 69 4.81 5.43 -5.89
CA GLY A 69 4.30 6.24 -4.80
C GLY A 69 4.82 5.77 -3.44
N SER A 70 4.13 6.12 -2.38
CA SER A 70 4.51 5.74 -1.02
C SER A 70 3.33 5.73 -0.06
N ILE A 71 3.44 4.93 1.00
CA ILE A 71 2.56 4.92 2.16
C ILE A 71 3.45 5.13 3.37
N VAL A 72 3.06 6.04 4.26
CA VAL A 72 3.81 6.40 5.45
C VAL A 72 2.94 6.22 6.69
N VAL A 73 3.51 5.57 7.69
CA VAL A 73 2.92 5.33 9.01
C VAL A 73 3.76 6.05 10.05
N ALA A 74 3.12 6.76 10.97
CA ALA A 74 3.80 7.42 12.08
C ALA A 74 4.29 6.37 13.08
N ALA A 75 5.60 6.14 13.17
CA ALA A 75 6.19 5.13 14.06
C ALA A 75 5.86 5.38 15.53
N GLY A 76 5.74 6.65 15.94
CA GLY A 76 5.41 7.04 17.31
C GLY A 76 3.94 6.96 17.70
N SER A 77 3.07 6.55 16.77
CA SER A 77 1.62 6.43 17.00
C SER A 77 1.19 5.08 17.55
N GLY A 78 2.13 4.19 17.82
CA GLY A 78 1.85 2.85 18.33
C GLY A 78 1.09 2.86 19.64
N ASN A 79 -0.05 2.17 19.66
CA ASN A 79 -0.92 2.05 20.82
C ASN A 79 -1.30 0.57 21.03
N SER A 80 -0.81 -0.02 22.09
CA SER A 80 -1.09 -1.38 22.51
C SER A 80 -2.07 -1.48 23.67
N GLY A 81 -2.62 -0.34 24.12
CA GLY A 81 -3.50 -0.26 25.29
C GLY A 81 -2.76 -0.20 26.64
N ASP A 82 -1.42 -0.19 26.64
CA ASP A 82 -0.60 -0.06 27.85
C ASP A 82 0.49 0.98 27.63
N GLN A 83 0.41 2.09 28.37
CA GLN A 83 1.33 3.24 28.21
C GLN A 83 2.78 2.88 28.50
N GLY A 84 3.05 1.98 29.45
CA GLY A 84 4.41 1.54 29.78
C GLY A 84 5.04 0.73 28.65
N ARG A 85 4.25 -0.15 28.02
CA ARG A 85 4.64 -0.93 26.86
C ARG A 85 4.83 -0.02 25.65
N ASP A 86 3.91 0.91 25.39
CA ASP A 86 4.00 1.86 24.29
C ASP A 86 5.25 2.74 24.41
N LYS A 87 5.56 3.21 25.63
CA LYS A 87 6.80 3.94 25.88
C LYS A 87 8.03 3.12 25.53
N LYS A 88 8.11 1.86 25.98
CA LYS A 88 9.24 0.96 25.65
C LYS A 88 9.31 0.63 24.15
N MET A 89 8.17 0.38 23.51
CA MET A 89 8.11 0.19 22.07
C MET A 89 8.70 1.39 21.34
N ASN A 90 8.28 2.61 21.70
CA ASN A 90 8.73 3.83 21.05
C ASN A 90 10.20 4.16 21.32
N THR A 91 10.68 3.97 22.57
CA THR A 91 12.06 4.36 22.94
C THR A 91 13.09 3.29 22.64
N ASP A 92 12.78 2.02 22.93
CA ASP A 92 13.76 0.95 22.95
C ASP A 92 13.76 0.12 21.67
N VAL A 93 12.57 -0.10 21.07
CA VAL A 93 12.42 -0.97 19.89
C VAL A 93 12.42 -0.15 18.61
N LEU A 94 11.50 0.80 18.48
CA LEU A 94 11.35 1.61 17.26
C LEU A 94 12.28 2.82 17.22
N GLN A 95 12.74 3.31 18.39
CA GLN A 95 13.60 4.49 18.51
C GLN A 95 13.04 5.69 17.72
N VAL A 96 11.77 6.02 17.96
CA VAL A 96 10.99 6.97 17.16
C VAL A 96 11.57 8.38 17.11
N ALA A 97 12.37 8.78 18.09
CA ALA A 97 13.10 10.06 18.08
C ALA A 97 14.12 10.13 16.92
N ARG A 98 14.59 8.99 16.43
CA ARG A 98 15.54 8.87 15.30
C ARG A 98 14.84 8.40 14.03
N TYR A 99 13.87 7.53 14.15
CA TYR A 99 13.16 6.87 13.05
C TYR A 99 11.66 7.10 13.21
N ALA A 100 11.22 8.32 12.87
CA ALA A 100 9.85 8.77 13.10
C ALA A 100 8.81 8.10 12.19
N GLU A 101 9.26 7.49 11.09
CA GLU A 101 8.39 6.97 10.04
C GLU A 101 8.70 5.50 9.73
N ILE A 102 7.63 4.77 9.41
CA ILE A 102 7.66 3.47 8.75
C ILE A 102 7.06 3.69 7.38
N SER A 103 7.71 3.23 6.30
CA SER A 103 7.22 3.49 4.95
C SER A 103 7.22 2.25 4.07
N PHE A 104 6.32 2.24 3.09
CA PHE A 104 6.31 1.26 2.00
C PHE A 104 6.27 1.99 0.66
N VAL A 105 7.24 1.70 -0.20
CA VAL A 105 7.37 2.23 -1.55
C VAL A 105 7.16 1.07 -2.53
N PRO A 106 5.97 0.93 -3.15
CA PRO A 106 5.70 -0.10 -4.13
C PRO A 106 6.59 0.08 -5.37
N ARG A 107 7.03 -1.01 -5.97
CA ARG A 107 7.91 -1.06 -7.15
C ARG A 107 7.26 -1.76 -8.33
N SER A 108 6.52 -2.83 -8.04
CA SER A 108 5.81 -3.61 -9.06
C SER A 108 4.62 -4.32 -8.45
N TYR A 109 3.69 -4.74 -9.30
CA TYR A 109 2.64 -5.65 -8.88
C TYR A 109 2.42 -6.75 -9.93
N GLN A 110 1.86 -7.87 -9.49
CA GLN A 110 1.45 -9.00 -10.32
C GLN A 110 -0.03 -9.29 -10.08
N GLY A 111 -0.77 -9.57 -11.13
CA GLY A 111 -2.21 -9.76 -11.11
C GLY A 111 -2.95 -8.69 -11.91
N ILE A 112 -4.26 -8.70 -11.84
CA ILE A 112 -5.13 -7.77 -12.57
C ILE A 112 -5.89 -6.91 -11.57
N ILE A 113 -5.83 -5.59 -11.73
CA ILE A 113 -6.67 -4.66 -11.00
C ILE A 113 -7.89 -4.35 -11.87
N ALA A 114 -9.06 -4.83 -11.46
CA ALA A 114 -10.32 -4.57 -12.14
C ALA A 114 -10.69 -3.07 -12.08
N ALA A 115 -11.48 -2.61 -13.05
CA ALA A 115 -11.95 -1.22 -13.05
C ALA A 115 -12.94 -0.94 -11.91
N THR A 116 -13.66 -1.98 -11.47
CA THR A 116 -14.60 -1.94 -10.34
C THR A 116 -14.69 -3.34 -9.72
N GLY A 117 -15.12 -3.41 -8.45
CA GLY A 117 -15.23 -4.65 -7.69
C GLY A 117 -13.91 -5.14 -7.12
N ASP A 118 -13.81 -6.44 -6.88
CA ASP A 118 -12.71 -7.06 -6.16
C ASP A 118 -11.56 -7.51 -7.08
N SER A 119 -10.35 -7.39 -6.56
CA SER A 119 -9.13 -7.88 -7.21
C SER A 119 -8.17 -8.42 -6.17
N SER A 120 -7.36 -9.40 -6.57
CA SER A 120 -6.28 -9.95 -5.76
C SER A 120 -4.97 -9.84 -6.53
N ILE A 121 -3.97 -9.18 -5.95
CA ILE A 121 -2.66 -8.96 -6.56
C ILE A 121 -1.55 -9.26 -5.57
N GLN A 122 -0.32 -9.37 -6.07
CA GLN A 122 0.90 -9.36 -5.26
C GLN A 122 1.62 -8.04 -5.51
N VAL A 123 1.97 -7.32 -4.45
CA VAL A 123 2.72 -6.06 -4.55
C VAL A 123 4.11 -6.26 -3.97
N THR A 124 5.13 -6.00 -4.77
CA THR A 124 6.54 -5.99 -4.33
C THR A 124 7.00 -4.55 -4.17
N GLY A 125 7.68 -4.27 -3.08
CA GLY A 125 8.19 -2.94 -2.78
C GLY A 125 9.25 -2.92 -1.70
N ILE A 126 9.66 -1.72 -1.33
CA ILE A 126 10.63 -1.49 -0.25
C ILE A 126 9.88 -1.05 0.99
N PHE A 127 9.97 -1.87 2.02
CA PHE A 127 9.48 -1.57 3.37
C PHE A 127 10.64 -1.04 4.20
N THR A 128 10.53 0.19 4.67
CA THR A 128 11.55 0.80 5.52
C THR A 128 11.08 0.81 6.97
N LEU A 129 11.84 0.12 7.82
CA LEU A 129 11.59 0.03 9.25
C LEU A 129 12.89 0.34 9.98
N HIS A 130 12.83 1.18 11.01
CA HIS A 130 13.99 1.56 11.82
C HIS A 130 15.17 2.08 10.96
N GLY A 131 14.84 2.80 9.88
CA GLY A 131 15.78 3.37 8.93
C GLY A 131 16.45 2.38 7.98
N ALA A 132 16.13 1.08 8.05
CA ALA A 132 16.66 0.05 7.17
C ALA A 132 15.62 -0.36 6.12
N PRO A 133 16.00 -0.41 4.82
CA PRO A 133 15.12 -0.87 3.75
C PRO A 133 15.13 -2.40 3.65
N HIS A 134 13.95 -2.99 3.45
CA HIS A 134 13.74 -4.41 3.23
C HIS A 134 12.84 -4.63 2.03
N GLU A 135 13.22 -5.48 1.10
CA GLU A 135 12.32 -5.87 0.03
C GLU A 135 11.24 -6.79 0.59
N LEU A 136 9.98 -6.49 0.27
CA LEU A 136 8.82 -7.21 0.75
C LEU A 136 7.81 -7.39 -0.38
N THR A 137 7.27 -8.61 -0.50
CA THR A 137 6.13 -8.92 -1.37
C THR A 137 4.94 -9.28 -0.51
N VAL A 138 3.83 -8.57 -0.70
CA VAL A 138 2.61 -8.76 0.09
C VAL A 138 1.42 -9.08 -0.81
N PRO A 139 0.54 -10.03 -0.41
CA PRO A 139 -0.75 -10.23 -1.05
C PRO A 139 -1.64 -9.01 -0.76
N MET A 140 -2.34 -8.49 -1.75
CA MET A 140 -3.22 -7.33 -1.59
C MET A 140 -4.59 -7.63 -2.16
N GLN A 141 -5.63 -7.45 -1.35
CA GLN A 141 -7.03 -7.48 -1.77
C GLN A 141 -7.46 -6.03 -2.01
N ILE A 142 -7.94 -5.75 -3.22
CA ILE A 142 -8.38 -4.41 -3.63
C ILE A 142 -9.87 -4.48 -3.93
N HIS A 143 -10.61 -3.51 -3.43
CA HIS A 143 -12.01 -3.27 -3.79
C HIS A 143 -12.17 -1.85 -4.32
N ILE A 144 -12.76 -1.71 -5.52
CA ILE A 144 -13.02 -0.42 -6.16
C ILE A 144 -14.52 -0.25 -6.35
N GLU A 145 -15.07 0.83 -5.80
CA GLU A 145 -16.46 1.24 -5.96
C GLU A 145 -16.52 2.74 -6.30
N GLY A 146 -16.89 3.04 -7.54
CA GLY A 146 -16.87 4.42 -8.04
C GLY A 146 -15.49 5.06 -7.94
N ALA A 147 -15.39 6.16 -7.20
CA ALA A 147 -14.13 6.86 -6.93
C ALA A 147 -13.48 6.47 -5.61
N THR A 148 -13.88 5.36 -5.01
CA THR A 148 -13.31 4.86 -3.74
C THR A 148 -12.52 3.59 -3.99
N LEU A 149 -11.34 3.49 -3.37
CA LEU A 149 -10.54 2.29 -3.33
C LEU A 149 -10.26 1.90 -1.88
N THR A 150 -10.45 0.60 -1.60
CA THR A 150 -10.00 -0.03 -0.35
C THR A 150 -8.99 -1.11 -0.69
N ALA A 151 -7.83 -1.08 -0.04
CA ALA A 151 -6.80 -2.11 -0.17
C ALA A 151 -6.52 -2.74 1.19
N LYS A 152 -6.51 -4.08 1.25
CA LYS A 152 -6.27 -4.85 2.48
C LYS A 152 -5.14 -5.83 2.26
N THR A 153 -4.29 -5.95 3.27
CA THR A 153 -3.22 -6.96 3.28
C THR A 153 -2.93 -7.43 4.69
N ARG A 154 -2.44 -8.67 4.79
CA ARG A 154 -1.83 -9.22 6.00
C ARG A 154 -0.45 -9.76 5.65
N PHE A 155 0.54 -9.45 6.48
CA PHE A 155 1.91 -9.93 6.32
C PHE A 155 2.64 -9.95 7.67
N THR A 156 3.73 -10.69 7.73
CA THR A 156 4.55 -10.83 8.94
C THR A 156 5.86 -10.07 8.77
N VAL A 157 6.26 -9.34 9.80
CA VAL A 157 7.52 -8.57 9.86
C VAL A 157 8.46 -9.24 10.86
N PRO A 158 9.59 -9.80 10.42
CA PRO A 158 10.58 -10.44 11.29
C PRO A 158 11.51 -9.37 11.91
N TYR A 159 10.95 -8.51 12.76
CA TYR A 159 11.56 -7.28 13.23
C TYR A 159 12.91 -7.49 13.95
N VAL A 160 13.07 -8.60 14.70
CA VAL A 160 14.33 -8.88 15.37
C VAL A 160 15.42 -9.24 14.37
N SER A 161 15.13 -10.05 13.35
CA SER A 161 16.10 -10.37 12.30
C SER A 161 16.45 -9.17 11.42
N TRP A 162 15.58 -8.16 11.39
CA TRP A 162 15.81 -6.88 10.73
C TRP A 162 16.57 -5.86 11.60
N GLY A 163 17.07 -6.30 12.77
CA GLY A 163 17.97 -5.52 13.62
C GLY A 163 17.29 -4.71 14.71
N LEU A 164 15.98 -4.83 14.92
CA LEU A 164 15.32 -4.20 16.03
C LEU A 164 15.57 -4.97 17.32
N LYS A 165 15.55 -4.26 18.44
CA LYS A 165 15.77 -4.86 19.76
C LYS A 165 14.66 -5.85 20.11
N ASP A 166 15.02 -7.06 20.53
CA ASP A 166 14.12 -8.03 21.13
C ASP A 166 13.65 -7.51 22.50
N PRO A 167 12.35 -7.24 22.70
CA PRO A 167 11.82 -6.73 23.95
C PRO A 167 11.65 -7.81 25.03
N SER A 168 12.02 -9.06 24.75
CA SER A 168 11.94 -10.17 25.71
C SER A 168 12.78 -9.89 26.95
N ILE A 169 12.26 -10.29 28.10
CA ILE A 169 12.99 -10.33 29.35
C ILE A 169 13.10 -11.78 29.84
N PHE A 170 13.88 -12.03 30.89
CA PHE A 170 14.28 -13.38 31.30
C PHE A 170 13.11 -14.39 31.37
N ILE A 171 11.97 -13.99 31.89
CA ILE A 171 10.79 -14.87 32.07
C ILE A 171 9.77 -14.65 30.93
N LEU A 172 9.59 -13.42 30.44
CA LEU A 172 8.61 -13.07 29.43
C LEU A 172 9.26 -13.08 28.05
N LYS A 173 8.94 -14.08 27.26
CA LYS A 173 9.39 -14.20 25.87
C LYS A 173 8.34 -13.64 24.92
N VAL A 174 8.77 -12.86 23.97
CA VAL A 174 7.97 -12.25 22.91
C VAL A 174 8.39 -12.86 21.58
N ALA A 175 7.44 -13.03 20.67
CA ALA A 175 7.72 -13.48 19.31
C ALA A 175 8.70 -12.50 18.64
N LYS A 176 9.57 -13.03 17.78
CA LYS A 176 10.57 -12.24 17.03
C LYS A 176 10.02 -11.69 15.72
N GLU A 177 8.77 -11.97 15.48
CA GLU A 177 7.99 -11.58 14.32
C GLU A 177 6.69 -10.97 14.80
N VAL A 178 6.16 -10.01 14.05
CA VAL A 178 4.89 -9.35 14.31
C VAL A 178 4.02 -9.45 13.08
N ASP A 179 2.77 -9.83 13.28
CA ASP A 179 1.76 -9.84 12.21
C ASP A 179 1.16 -8.46 12.05
N ILE A 180 1.03 -8.02 10.81
CA ILE A 180 0.46 -6.73 10.43
C ILE A 180 -0.79 -6.96 9.60
N ASP A 181 -1.90 -6.36 10.01
CA ASP A 181 -3.13 -6.21 9.24
C ASP A 181 -3.27 -4.75 8.82
N LEU A 182 -3.22 -4.49 7.51
CA LEU A 182 -3.33 -3.17 6.94
C LEU A 182 -4.62 -3.05 6.14
N THR A 183 -5.39 -2.01 6.42
CA THR A 183 -6.49 -1.54 5.58
C THR A 183 -6.22 -0.09 5.19
N LEU A 184 -6.10 0.17 3.91
CA LEU A 184 -6.02 1.51 3.33
C LEU A 184 -7.34 1.80 2.62
N ALA A 185 -7.92 2.96 2.89
CA ALA A 185 -9.10 3.45 2.20
C ALA A 185 -8.85 4.89 1.72
N GLY A 186 -9.40 5.24 0.57
CA GLY A 186 -9.19 6.58 0.03
C GLY A 186 -9.87 6.80 -1.30
N SER A 187 -9.49 7.88 -1.95
CA SER A 187 -10.07 8.32 -3.21
C SER A 187 -9.19 7.93 -4.40
N LEU A 188 -9.86 7.54 -5.48
CA LEU A 188 -9.26 7.16 -6.74
C LEU A 188 -9.59 8.22 -7.79
N PHE A 189 -8.58 8.72 -8.47
CA PHE A 189 -8.72 9.72 -9.52
C PHE A 189 -8.10 9.21 -10.81
N PRO A 190 -8.65 9.56 -11.99
CA PRO A 190 -7.90 9.45 -13.24
C PRO A 190 -6.64 10.31 -13.11
N ALA A 191 -5.49 9.77 -13.48
CA ALA A 191 -4.29 10.60 -13.52
C ALA A 191 -4.38 11.64 -14.63
N SER A 192 -3.93 12.82 -14.34
CA SER A 192 -3.90 13.99 -15.24
C SER A 192 -2.77 13.89 -16.26
#